data_d5786a1ae50ca636f8d6d16c61097c60
#
_entry.id   d5786a1ae50ca636f8d6d16c61097c60
#
_cell.length_a   1.000
_cell.length_b   1.000
_cell.length_c   1.000
_cell.angle_alpha   90.00
_cell.angle_beta   90.00
_cell.angle_gamma   90.00
#
_symmetry.space_group_name_H-M   'P 1'
#
loop_
_entity.id
_entity.type
_entity.pdbx_description
1 polymer ?
#
loop_
_entity_poly.entity_id
_entity_poly.type
_entity_poly.pdbx_seq_one_letter_code
_entity_poly.pdbx_strand_id
1 'polypeptide(L)'
;MKKSFIIPLALVGLLTASCNFLNVDDYFEDTFSEERIFESQYNIERYFNGAVNQLPKEGRIYYWCSVPGATGSDEAVSCGTFYNGILDVSFPGTELTTDKITYTETGGWDWNFNVWPNCYKVIRKVNTILPHIDEVPDMNAFDKMEFRARARFLRAYAYYWILQNQGPMILVGDQVLNTNETPDYYQAERSTYDECVDYICSELEAAAESLETEQPLDLFGSPTKGAALALVARLRLQAASPLFNGGAAARRYFGAFKRKSDGVHYISQTYDESKWAVAAAAAKRVIDLGIYRLHTVPADEYTLPLPSNVPSDPFPAGAGGIDPFRSYSEMFTGETTNVTNPELIWGTTQNITDQQDVVFPLKLGGNSSISIPQRIVDAYRMADGRDINNASAEYPYEDRPYDQTCVTAADKQLSKNYTLPGGTYKAYDNREPRFYASIGFSGTLWQMQSTTSEEMRNKIVEYYNGANAGKNQAGVTNIYNLTGYTCYKYVHPRDARTGSNARTCLLYTSPSPRD
;
A
#
# COMPACT_ATOMS: atom_id res chain seq x y z
N MET A 1 35.44 -17.77 -76.28
CA MET A 1 34.42 -16.79 -75.82
C MET A 1 33.19 -17.48 -75.26
N LYS A 2 33.26 -18.16 -74.10
CA LYS A 2 32.08 -18.81 -73.44
C LYS A 2 32.18 -18.89 -71.92
N LYS A 3 33.03 -18.07 -71.27
CA LYS A 3 33.16 -18.04 -69.78
C LYS A 3 32.70 -16.74 -69.09
N SER A 4 32.25 -15.72 -69.83
CA SER A 4 31.91 -14.41 -69.23
C SER A 4 30.43 -14.22 -68.89
N PHE A 5 29.51 -15.15 -69.17
CA PHE A 5 28.06 -14.98 -68.93
C PHE A 5 27.53 -15.74 -67.73
N ILE A 6 28.32 -16.62 -67.13
CA ILE A 6 27.85 -17.42 -65.95
C ILE A 6 28.01 -16.66 -64.66
N ILE A 7 29.02 -15.78 -64.55
CA ILE A 7 29.27 -15.01 -63.31
C ILE A 7 28.18 -13.97 -63.01
N PRO A 8 27.64 -13.19 -63.95
CA PRO A 8 26.58 -12.26 -63.65
C PRO A 8 25.23 -12.93 -63.31
N LEU A 9 24.96 -14.13 -63.85
CA LEU A 9 23.74 -14.87 -63.56
C LEU A 9 23.76 -15.49 -62.17
N ALA A 10 24.93 -15.93 -61.67
CA ALA A 10 25.11 -16.42 -60.30
C ALA A 10 25.00 -15.25 -59.26
N LEU A 11 25.44 -14.04 -59.63
CA LEU A 11 25.32 -12.86 -58.73
C LEU A 11 23.88 -12.35 -58.62
N VAL A 12 23.08 -12.45 -59.69
CA VAL A 12 21.64 -12.11 -59.67
C VAL A 12 20.83 -13.16 -58.86
N GLY A 13 21.20 -14.44 -58.96
CA GLY A 13 20.58 -15.51 -58.17
C GLY A 13 20.87 -15.41 -56.65
N LEU A 14 22.03 -14.87 -56.28
CA LEU A 14 22.40 -14.61 -54.89
C LEU A 14 21.68 -13.37 -54.29
N LEU A 15 21.30 -12.41 -55.13
CA LEU A 15 20.54 -11.21 -54.69
C LEU A 15 19.05 -11.50 -54.49
N THR A 16 18.49 -12.54 -55.12
CA THR A 16 17.07 -12.90 -54.93
C THR A 16 16.87 -13.86 -53.74
N ALA A 17 17.93 -14.55 -53.26
CA ALA A 17 17.88 -15.39 -52.08
C ALA A 17 18.06 -14.61 -50.77
N SER A 18 18.38 -13.30 -50.85
CA SER A 18 18.68 -12.48 -49.68
C SER A 18 17.42 -11.83 -49.05
N CYS A 19 16.24 -11.93 -49.64
CA CYS A 19 15.06 -11.32 -49.09
C CYS A 19 14.47 -12.04 -47.87
N ASN A 20 14.75 -13.35 -47.68
CA ASN A 20 14.29 -14.07 -46.50
C ASN A 20 15.27 -14.00 -45.33
N PHE A 21 16.52 -13.56 -45.53
CA PHE A 21 17.51 -13.47 -44.45
C PHE A 21 17.27 -12.22 -43.56
N LEU A 22 16.47 -11.28 -44.03
CA LEU A 22 16.04 -10.09 -43.26
C LEU A 22 14.59 -10.23 -42.76
N ASN A 23 13.96 -11.39 -42.92
CA ASN A 23 12.68 -11.62 -42.27
C ASN A 23 12.96 -11.90 -40.78
N VAL A 24 12.83 -10.87 -39.98
CA VAL A 24 12.93 -10.91 -38.52
C VAL A 24 11.58 -11.26 -37.87
N ASP A 25 10.57 -11.59 -38.69
CA ASP A 25 9.22 -11.90 -38.16
C ASP A 25 9.25 -13.13 -37.24
N ASP A 26 10.09 -14.14 -37.55
CA ASP A 26 10.29 -15.29 -36.67
C ASP A 26 11.00 -14.96 -35.33
N TYR A 27 11.75 -13.86 -35.28
CA TYR A 27 12.37 -13.36 -34.05
C TYR A 27 11.39 -12.51 -33.20
N PHE A 28 10.31 -12.03 -33.80
CA PHE A 28 9.26 -11.29 -33.14
C PHE A 28 8.00 -12.11 -32.89
N GLU A 29 8.05 -13.44 -33.03
CA GLU A 29 6.96 -14.34 -32.64
C GLU A 29 6.55 -14.18 -31.17
N ASP A 30 7.45 -13.68 -30.32
CA ASP A 30 7.16 -13.31 -28.93
C ASP A 30 6.59 -11.89 -28.72
N THR A 31 6.53 -11.06 -29.77
CA THR A 31 5.85 -9.77 -29.70
C THR A 31 4.35 -9.98 -29.96
N PHE A 32 3.55 -9.82 -28.91
CA PHE A 32 2.10 -9.80 -29.04
C PHE A 32 1.67 -8.74 -30.06
N SER A 33 1.31 -9.15 -31.28
CA SER A 33 0.57 -8.27 -32.19
C SER A 33 -0.81 -7.97 -31.57
N GLU A 34 -1.36 -6.79 -31.84
CA GLU A 34 -2.67 -6.39 -31.30
C GLU A 34 -3.78 -7.39 -31.65
N GLU A 35 -3.68 -8.04 -32.82
CA GLU A 35 -4.60 -9.09 -33.30
C GLU A 35 -4.57 -10.33 -32.40
N ARG A 36 -3.37 -10.76 -31.96
CA ARG A 36 -3.21 -11.96 -31.10
C ARG A 36 -3.79 -11.78 -29.69
N ILE A 37 -3.96 -10.54 -29.22
CA ILE A 37 -4.53 -10.27 -27.89
C ILE A 37 -5.93 -10.88 -27.78
N PHE A 38 -6.73 -10.78 -28.84
CA PHE A 38 -8.15 -11.14 -28.84
C PHE A 38 -8.45 -12.53 -29.39
N GLU A 39 -7.43 -13.31 -29.75
CA GLU A 39 -7.58 -14.69 -30.24
C GLU A 39 -8.08 -15.66 -29.14
N SER A 40 -7.83 -15.39 -27.87
CA SER A 40 -8.24 -16.24 -26.76
C SER A 40 -8.33 -15.50 -25.43
N GLN A 41 -9.09 -16.07 -24.49
CA GLN A 41 -9.16 -15.64 -23.11
C GLN A 41 -7.77 -15.59 -22.46
N TYR A 42 -6.94 -16.58 -22.70
CA TYR A 42 -5.57 -16.65 -22.17
C TYR A 42 -4.73 -15.44 -22.62
N ASN A 43 -4.83 -15.06 -23.88
CA ASN A 43 -4.05 -13.94 -24.43
C ASN A 43 -4.49 -12.59 -23.87
N ILE A 44 -5.81 -12.32 -23.81
CA ILE A 44 -6.35 -11.08 -23.28
C ILE A 44 -6.04 -10.94 -21.78
N GLU A 45 -6.12 -12.03 -21.00
CA GLU A 45 -5.72 -12.06 -19.59
C GLU A 45 -4.23 -11.77 -19.40
N ARG A 46 -3.36 -12.33 -20.22
CA ARG A 46 -1.91 -12.01 -20.18
C ARG A 46 -1.65 -10.53 -20.46
N TYR A 47 -2.32 -9.96 -21.45
CA TYR A 47 -2.18 -8.56 -21.80
C TYR A 47 -2.68 -7.64 -20.68
N PHE A 48 -3.82 -8.00 -20.09
CA PHE A 48 -4.41 -7.32 -18.92
C PHE A 48 -3.47 -7.39 -17.70
N ASN A 49 -2.96 -8.56 -17.36
CA ASN A 49 -2.00 -8.75 -16.26
C ASN A 49 -0.70 -7.97 -16.49
N GLY A 50 -0.28 -7.84 -17.74
CA GLY A 50 0.82 -6.95 -18.12
C GLY A 50 0.52 -5.46 -17.91
N ALA A 51 -0.76 -5.06 -17.88
CA ALA A 51 -1.16 -3.71 -17.45
C ALA A 51 -1.14 -3.58 -15.92
N VAL A 52 -1.69 -4.56 -15.19
CA VAL A 52 -1.71 -4.58 -13.71
C VAL A 52 -0.29 -4.44 -13.13
N ASN A 53 0.69 -5.11 -13.73
CA ASN A 53 2.10 -5.05 -13.29
C ASN A 53 2.76 -3.67 -13.46
N GLN A 54 2.15 -2.75 -14.20
CA GLN A 54 2.63 -1.37 -14.37
C GLN A 54 2.16 -0.44 -13.23
N LEU A 55 1.17 -0.88 -12.44
CA LEU A 55 0.63 -0.06 -11.35
C LEU A 55 1.62 0.08 -10.20
N PRO A 56 1.55 1.20 -9.48
CA PRO A 56 2.26 1.37 -8.22
C PRO A 56 1.89 0.30 -7.20
N LYS A 57 2.85 -0.05 -6.35
CA LYS A 57 2.68 -1.07 -5.30
C LYS A 57 2.18 -0.42 -4.00
N GLU A 58 0.88 -0.32 -3.82
CA GLU A 58 0.27 0.35 -2.65
C GLU A 58 0.66 -0.29 -1.30
N GLY A 59 0.88 -1.61 -1.26
CA GLY A 59 1.30 -2.31 -0.05
C GLY A 59 2.71 -1.97 0.44
N ARG A 60 3.51 -1.26 -0.33
CA ARG A 60 4.85 -0.82 0.06
C ARG A 60 4.80 0.57 0.69
N ILE A 61 4.69 0.62 2.01
CA ILE A 61 4.46 1.85 2.78
C ILE A 61 5.74 2.51 3.31
N TYR A 62 6.85 1.78 3.43
CA TYR A 62 8.11 2.30 3.99
C TYR A 62 9.27 2.24 3.01
N TYR A 63 9.32 1.24 2.16
CA TYR A 63 10.48 0.92 1.35
C TYR A 63 10.06 0.54 -0.07
N TRP A 64 10.79 1.03 -1.08
CA TRP A 64 10.46 0.80 -2.51
C TRP A 64 9.03 1.23 -2.87
N CYS A 65 8.55 2.27 -2.20
CA CYS A 65 7.20 2.78 -2.40
C CYS A 65 7.15 3.81 -3.52
N SER A 66 6.09 3.76 -4.33
CA SER A 66 5.80 4.80 -5.32
C SER A 66 5.14 6.04 -4.69
N VAL A 67 4.74 5.91 -3.43
CA VAL A 67 4.18 6.99 -2.61
C VAL A 67 4.88 6.94 -1.26
N PRO A 68 5.33 8.06 -0.70
CA PRO A 68 6.10 8.08 0.55
C PRO A 68 5.33 7.56 1.77
N GLY A 69 4.04 7.29 1.68
CA GLY A 69 3.23 6.66 2.72
C GLY A 69 3.42 7.30 4.10
N ALA A 70 3.70 6.49 5.10
CA ALA A 70 3.90 6.94 6.47
C ALA A 70 5.12 7.87 6.62
N THR A 71 6.17 7.69 5.82
CA THR A 71 7.39 8.53 5.88
C THR A 71 7.22 9.90 5.22
N GLY A 72 6.20 10.10 4.41
CA GLY A 72 5.80 11.40 3.87
C GLY A 72 4.86 12.20 4.79
N SER A 73 4.56 11.68 5.96
CA SER A 73 3.69 12.29 6.97
C SER A 73 4.41 12.38 8.32
N ASP A 74 3.69 12.74 9.37
CA ASP A 74 4.20 12.76 10.75
C ASP A 74 4.09 11.38 11.45
N GLU A 75 3.78 10.32 10.71
CA GLU A 75 3.61 8.95 11.26
C GLU A 75 4.92 8.17 11.38
N ALA A 76 5.90 8.43 10.50
CA ALA A 76 7.19 7.76 10.54
C ALA A 76 8.32 8.64 10.01
N VAL A 77 9.54 8.35 10.49
CA VAL A 77 10.77 8.97 9.98
C VAL A 77 11.78 7.89 9.61
N SER A 78 12.49 8.10 8.50
CA SER A 78 13.56 7.21 8.06
C SER A 78 14.92 7.70 8.54
N CYS A 79 15.85 6.81 8.81
CA CYS A 79 17.24 7.15 9.08
C CYS A 79 18.17 6.72 7.93
N GLY A 80 19.28 7.45 7.82
CA GLY A 80 20.43 7.04 7.02
C GLY A 80 20.38 7.37 5.55
N THR A 81 21.57 7.31 4.96
CA THR A 81 21.84 7.60 3.54
C THR A 81 21.37 6.50 2.60
N PHE A 82 21.03 5.33 3.12
CA PHE A 82 20.60 4.18 2.34
C PHE A 82 19.23 4.40 1.66
N TYR A 83 18.41 5.29 2.22
CA TYR A 83 17.07 5.60 1.75
C TYR A 83 16.91 7.07 1.34
N ASN A 84 17.91 7.62 0.66
CA ASN A 84 17.95 9.05 0.29
C ASN A 84 16.68 9.55 -0.39
N GLY A 85 16.07 8.77 -1.27
CA GLY A 85 14.83 9.15 -1.93
C GLY A 85 13.65 9.35 -0.94
N ILE A 86 13.53 8.52 0.10
CA ILE A 86 12.53 8.68 1.16
C ILE A 86 12.86 9.90 2.03
N LEU A 87 14.13 10.11 2.39
CA LEU A 87 14.55 11.25 3.18
C LEU A 87 14.24 12.57 2.49
N ASP A 88 14.47 12.62 1.19
CA ASP A 88 14.20 13.80 0.37
C ASP A 88 12.71 14.21 0.37
N VAL A 89 11.81 13.25 0.57
CA VAL A 89 10.35 13.47 0.64
C VAL A 89 9.86 13.66 2.08
N SER A 90 10.55 13.03 3.05
CA SER A 90 10.07 12.92 4.44
C SER A 90 10.50 14.08 5.34
N PHE A 91 11.59 14.80 5.00
CA PHE A 91 12.04 15.89 5.85
C PHE A 91 11.23 17.17 5.63
N PRO A 92 10.69 17.77 6.70
CA PRO A 92 10.05 19.07 6.63
C PRO A 92 11.00 20.13 6.02
N GLY A 93 10.53 20.83 5.00
CA GLY A 93 11.31 21.85 4.30
C GLY A 93 12.16 21.34 3.15
N THR A 94 12.14 20.04 2.86
CA THR A 94 12.68 19.54 1.60
C THR A 94 11.71 19.85 0.47
N GLU A 95 12.12 20.69 -0.45
CA GLU A 95 11.32 21.01 -1.62
C GLU A 95 11.25 19.80 -2.55
N LEU A 96 10.04 19.33 -2.84
CA LEU A 96 9.81 18.36 -3.91
C LEU A 96 10.01 19.08 -5.24
N THR A 97 11.24 19.10 -5.74
CA THR A 97 11.53 19.66 -7.04
C THR A 97 10.89 18.83 -8.15
N THR A 98 10.62 19.44 -9.27
CA THR A 98 10.10 18.74 -10.45
C THR A 98 10.96 17.54 -10.83
N ASP A 99 12.26 17.64 -10.66
CA ASP A 99 13.22 16.56 -10.93
C ASP A 99 13.00 15.35 -10.02
N LYS A 100 12.67 15.54 -8.75
CA LYS A 100 12.38 14.46 -7.80
C LYS A 100 11.04 13.76 -8.09
N ILE A 101 10.04 14.52 -8.54
CA ILE A 101 8.72 13.96 -8.92
C ILE A 101 8.81 13.23 -10.26
N THR A 102 9.67 13.70 -11.17
CA THR A 102 9.85 13.13 -12.52
C THR A 102 10.98 12.11 -12.60
N TYR A 103 11.72 11.90 -11.50
CA TYR A 103 12.87 11.01 -11.47
C TYR A 103 12.46 9.57 -11.83
N THR A 104 12.94 9.15 -12.98
CA THR A 104 12.88 7.76 -13.44
C THR A 104 14.29 7.21 -13.27
N GLU A 105 14.53 6.43 -12.21
CA GLU A 105 15.83 5.83 -12.04
C GLU A 105 16.07 4.76 -13.10
N THR A 106 17.16 4.92 -13.84
CA THR A 106 17.62 3.93 -14.82
C THR A 106 18.49 2.83 -14.18
N GLY A 107 18.58 2.81 -12.86
CA GLY A 107 19.53 2.01 -12.08
C GLY A 107 18.96 0.78 -11.35
N GLY A 108 17.72 0.39 -11.56
CA GLY A 108 17.16 -0.86 -10.97
C GLY A 108 16.64 -0.75 -9.54
N TRP A 109 16.59 0.45 -8.97
CA TRP A 109 15.99 0.74 -7.67
C TRP A 109 14.75 1.57 -7.89
N ASP A 110 13.55 0.96 -7.76
CA ASP A 110 12.25 1.57 -8.10
C ASP A 110 11.78 2.65 -7.11
N TRP A 111 12.52 3.76 -6.99
CA TRP A 111 12.08 4.97 -6.30
C TRP A 111 11.32 5.92 -7.24
N ASN A 112 10.32 5.40 -7.93
CA ASN A 112 9.62 6.17 -8.93
C ASN A 112 8.33 6.77 -8.36
N PHE A 113 8.41 8.01 -7.87
CA PHE A 113 7.24 8.78 -7.46
C PHE A 113 6.44 9.31 -8.67
N ASN A 114 7.00 9.25 -9.87
CA ASN A 114 6.30 9.63 -11.08
C ASN A 114 5.48 8.46 -11.64
N VAL A 115 4.25 8.35 -11.17
CA VAL A 115 3.32 7.31 -11.63
C VAL A 115 2.67 7.63 -12.97
N TRP A 116 2.81 8.87 -13.47
CA TRP A 116 2.16 9.36 -14.70
C TRP A 116 2.41 8.47 -15.92
N PRO A 117 3.65 8.20 -16.33
CA PRO A 117 3.90 7.42 -17.54
C PRO A 117 3.33 6.01 -17.48
N ASN A 118 3.50 5.33 -16.34
CA ASN A 118 3.05 3.95 -16.19
C ASN A 118 1.53 3.85 -16.10
N CYS A 119 0.87 4.77 -15.40
CA CYS A 119 -0.58 4.80 -15.34
C CYS A 119 -1.20 5.09 -16.71
N TYR A 120 -0.64 5.99 -17.54
CA TYR A 120 -1.14 6.20 -18.89
C TYR A 120 -0.89 4.99 -19.83
N LYS A 121 0.18 4.21 -19.61
CA LYS A 121 0.34 2.92 -20.30
C LYS A 121 -0.76 1.94 -19.93
N VAL A 122 -1.16 1.87 -18.64
CA VAL A 122 -2.30 1.07 -18.18
C VAL A 122 -3.58 1.53 -18.85
N ILE A 123 -3.88 2.84 -18.82
CA ILE A 123 -5.08 3.42 -19.42
C ILE A 123 -5.14 3.10 -20.92
N ARG A 124 -4.04 3.27 -21.65
CA ARG A 124 -3.96 2.89 -23.07
C ARG A 124 -4.27 1.41 -23.28
N LYS A 125 -3.64 0.51 -22.50
CA LYS A 125 -3.89 -0.94 -22.62
C LYS A 125 -5.35 -1.29 -22.36
N VAL A 126 -5.97 -0.67 -21.35
CA VAL A 126 -7.40 -0.88 -21.06
C VAL A 126 -8.28 -0.35 -22.19
N ASN A 127 -7.96 0.84 -22.74
CA ASN A 127 -8.69 1.40 -23.87
C ASN A 127 -8.58 0.53 -25.14
N THR A 128 -7.44 -0.17 -25.32
CA THR A 128 -7.30 -1.18 -26.38
C THR A 128 -8.18 -2.41 -26.11
N ILE A 129 -8.31 -2.84 -24.86
CA ILE A 129 -9.11 -4.03 -24.50
C ILE A 129 -10.62 -3.81 -24.64
N LEU A 130 -11.13 -2.71 -24.09
CA LEU A 130 -12.55 -2.49 -23.88
C LEU A 130 -13.42 -2.62 -25.15
N PRO A 131 -13.05 -2.09 -26.32
CA PRO A 131 -13.86 -2.20 -27.53
C PRO A 131 -13.85 -3.60 -28.15
N HIS A 132 -12.85 -4.42 -27.87
CA HIS A 132 -12.62 -5.71 -28.52
C HIS A 132 -12.93 -6.95 -27.65
N ILE A 133 -13.41 -6.78 -26.42
CA ILE A 133 -13.73 -7.91 -25.51
C ILE A 133 -14.74 -8.87 -26.15
N ASP A 134 -15.72 -8.35 -26.90
CA ASP A 134 -16.75 -9.17 -27.52
C ASP A 134 -16.22 -10.05 -28.66
N GLU A 135 -15.05 -9.75 -29.20
CA GLU A 135 -14.40 -10.52 -30.28
C GLU A 135 -13.71 -11.79 -29.77
N VAL A 136 -13.43 -11.91 -28.47
CA VAL A 136 -12.75 -13.07 -27.88
C VAL A 136 -13.64 -14.31 -27.97
N PRO A 137 -13.24 -15.37 -28.73
CA PRO A 137 -14.14 -16.43 -29.12
C PRO A 137 -14.44 -17.45 -28.03
N ASP A 138 -13.52 -17.66 -27.09
CA ASP A 138 -13.58 -18.67 -26.03
C ASP A 138 -14.09 -18.14 -24.68
N MET A 139 -14.51 -16.87 -24.61
CA MET A 139 -15.18 -16.27 -23.46
C MET A 139 -16.69 -16.31 -23.62
N ASN A 140 -17.41 -16.78 -22.60
CA ASN A 140 -18.87 -16.68 -22.58
C ASN A 140 -19.33 -15.24 -22.20
N ALA A 141 -20.62 -14.98 -22.26
CA ALA A 141 -21.17 -13.64 -22.03
C ALA A 141 -20.93 -13.12 -20.59
N PHE A 142 -20.95 -14.01 -19.60
CA PHE A 142 -20.68 -13.67 -18.21
C PHE A 142 -19.20 -13.30 -18.02
N ASP A 143 -18.27 -14.10 -18.54
CA ASP A 143 -16.84 -13.84 -18.46
C ASP A 143 -16.48 -12.51 -19.15
N LYS A 144 -17.09 -12.21 -20.31
CA LYS A 144 -16.91 -10.92 -21.01
C LYS A 144 -17.40 -9.73 -20.19
N MET A 145 -18.55 -9.88 -19.52
CA MET A 145 -19.12 -8.84 -18.67
C MET A 145 -18.22 -8.56 -17.45
N GLU A 146 -17.78 -9.61 -16.76
CA GLU A 146 -16.92 -9.53 -15.59
C GLU A 146 -15.53 -8.97 -15.97
N PHE A 147 -14.95 -9.45 -17.07
CA PHE A 147 -13.68 -8.95 -17.56
C PHE A 147 -13.73 -7.47 -17.93
N ARG A 148 -14.82 -7.03 -18.57
CA ARG A 148 -15.07 -5.60 -18.85
C ARG A 148 -15.12 -4.77 -17.58
N ALA A 149 -15.74 -5.28 -16.54
CA ALA A 149 -15.81 -4.62 -15.23
C ALA A 149 -14.41 -4.52 -14.58
N ARG A 150 -13.61 -5.59 -14.62
CA ARG A 150 -12.20 -5.56 -14.15
C ARG A 150 -11.35 -4.56 -14.94
N ALA A 151 -11.53 -4.50 -16.25
CA ALA A 151 -10.82 -3.55 -17.10
C ALA A 151 -11.18 -2.09 -16.77
N ARG A 152 -12.46 -1.77 -16.59
CA ARG A 152 -12.91 -0.44 -16.17
C ARG A 152 -12.36 -0.08 -14.79
N PHE A 153 -12.41 -1.01 -13.84
CA PHE A 153 -11.82 -0.81 -12.52
C PHE A 153 -10.33 -0.48 -12.62
N LEU A 154 -9.57 -1.22 -13.42
CA LEU A 154 -8.14 -1.01 -13.60
C LEU A 154 -7.83 0.38 -14.16
N ARG A 155 -8.61 0.85 -15.15
CA ARG A 155 -8.50 2.19 -15.72
C ARG A 155 -8.76 3.27 -14.67
N ALA A 156 -9.85 3.13 -13.93
CA ALA A 156 -10.21 4.05 -12.85
C ALA A 156 -9.14 4.09 -11.76
N TYR A 157 -8.59 2.93 -11.41
CA TYR A 157 -7.51 2.82 -10.41
C TYR A 157 -6.20 3.44 -10.89
N ALA A 158 -5.87 3.33 -12.17
CA ALA A 158 -4.72 4.04 -12.74
C ALA A 158 -4.91 5.57 -12.67
N TYR A 159 -6.10 6.09 -13.01
CA TYR A 159 -6.43 7.51 -12.84
C TYR A 159 -6.42 7.94 -11.38
N TYR A 160 -6.90 7.11 -10.46
CA TYR A 160 -6.83 7.34 -9.01
C TYR A 160 -5.38 7.56 -8.57
N TRP A 161 -4.44 6.73 -9.00
CA TRP A 161 -3.03 6.87 -8.68
C TRP A 161 -2.43 8.18 -9.18
N ILE A 162 -2.77 8.60 -10.41
CA ILE A 162 -2.34 9.90 -10.94
C ILE A 162 -2.89 11.03 -10.07
N LEU A 163 -4.19 10.97 -9.74
CA LEU A 163 -4.84 12.00 -8.92
C LEU A 163 -4.21 12.15 -7.54
N GLN A 164 -3.85 11.02 -6.90
CA GLN A 164 -3.19 11.01 -5.59
C GLN A 164 -1.78 11.63 -5.61
N ASN A 165 -1.02 11.38 -6.68
CA ASN A 165 0.40 11.76 -6.74
C ASN A 165 0.64 13.10 -7.45
N GLN A 166 -0.04 13.35 -8.58
CA GLN A 166 0.17 14.52 -9.42
C GLN A 166 -1.03 15.47 -9.49
N GLY A 167 -2.13 15.13 -8.80
CA GLY A 167 -3.35 15.94 -8.79
C GLY A 167 -4.13 15.89 -10.11
N PRO A 168 -4.85 16.95 -10.48
CA PRO A 168 -5.62 17.04 -11.70
C PRO A 168 -4.87 16.57 -12.93
N MET A 169 -5.53 15.82 -13.82
CA MET A 169 -4.90 15.12 -14.93
C MET A 169 -5.69 15.26 -16.24
N ILE A 170 -5.11 14.76 -17.33
CA ILE A 170 -5.76 14.69 -18.63
C ILE A 170 -6.64 13.44 -18.68
N LEU A 171 -7.95 13.61 -18.83
CA LEU A 171 -8.88 12.51 -19.05
C LEU A 171 -8.97 12.21 -20.55
N VAL A 172 -8.44 11.06 -20.98
CA VAL A 172 -8.47 10.66 -22.40
C VAL A 172 -9.74 9.87 -22.77
N GLY A 173 -10.60 9.54 -21.79
CA GLY A 173 -11.80 8.74 -22.02
C GLY A 173 -11.47 7.37 -22.59
N ASP A 174 -12.18 6.98 -23.66
CA ASP A 174 -11.99 5.69 -24.34
C ASP A 174 -10.97 5.75 -25.50
N GLN A 175 -10.26 6.87 -25.66
CA GLN A 175 -9.34 7.05 -26.78
C GLN A 175 -8.08 6.22 -26.60
N VAL A 176 -7.67 5.55 -27.68
CA VAL A 176 -6.34 4.94 -27.83
C VAL A 176 -5.49 5.94 -28.61
N LEU A 177 -4.65 6.70 -27.87
CA LEU A 177 -3.77 7.69 -28.51
C LEU A 177 -2.69 6.99 -29.33
N ASN A 178 -2.40 7.49 -30.52
CA ASN A 178 -1.29 7.00 -31.36
C ASN A 178 0.05 7.21 -30.64
N THR A 179 1.03 6.34 -30.90
CA THR A 179 2.34 6.40 -30.22
C THR A 179 3.42 7.16 -30.98
N ASN A 180 3.20 7.44 -32.27
CA ASN A 180 4.20 8.01 -33.17
C ASN A 180 3.82 9.40 -33.68
N GLU A 181 3.01 10.13 -32.93
CA GLU A 181 2.54 11.46 -33.30
C GLU A 181 3.50 12.56 -32.80
N THR A 182 3.32 13.76 -33.34
CA THR A 182 4.09 14.94 -32.93
C THR A 182 3.73 15.37 -31.50
N PRO A 183 4.62 16.07 -30.77
CA PRO A 183 4.31 16.56 -29.43
C PRO A 183 3.01 17.35 -29.33
N ASP A 184 2.63 18.08 -30.35
CA ASP A 184 1.40 18.89 -30.37
C ASP A 184 0.13 18.03 -30.33
N TYR A 185 0.17 16.81 -30.87
CA TYR A 185 -0.93 15.86 -30.80
C TYR A 185 -1.29 15.48 -29.36
N TYR A 186 -0.29 15.41 -28.48
CA TYR A 186 -0.47 15.03 -27.07
C TYR A 186 -0.74 16.23 -26.16
N GLN A 187 -0.76 17.43 -26.68
CA GLN A 187 -1.05 18.61 -25.89
C GLN A 187 -2.54 18.69 -25.58
N ALA A 188 -2.85 18.44 -24.30
CA ALA A 188 -4.19 18.60 -23.77
C ALA A 188 -4.11 19.27 -22.40
N GLU A 189 -5.11 20.05 -22.06
CA GLU A 189 -5.23 20.64 -20.74
C GLU A 189 -5.75 19.61 -19.75
N ARG A 190 -5.35 19.73 -18.48
CA ARG A 190 -5.86 18.89 -17.41
C ARG A 190 -7.33 19.19 -17.15
N SER A 191 -8.08 18.19 -16.78
CA SER A 191 -9.40 18.36 -16.16
C SER A 191 -9.26 18.90 -14.73
N THR A 192 -10.30 19.50 -14.20
CA THR A 192 -10.33 19.92 -12.77
C THR A 192 -10.29 18.71 -11.85
N TYR A 193 -9.97 18.92 -10.59
CA TYR A 193 -9.98 17.88 -9.57
C TYR A 193 -11.36 17.20 -9.46
N ASP A 194 -12.42 18.02 -9.44
CA ASP A 194 -13.79 17.51 -9.32
C ASP A 194 -14.21 16.71 -10.57
N GLU A 195 -13.87 17.17 -11.79
CA GLU A 195 -14.08 16.39 -13.03
C GLU A 195 -13.32 15.06 -12.99
N CYS A 196 -12.10 15.04 -12.47
CA CYS A 196 -11.33 13.81 -12.32
C CYS A 196 -11.97 12.85 -11.31
N VAL A 197 -12.42 13.37 -10.15
CA VAL A 197 -13.14 12.59 -9.13
C VAL A 197 -14.41 11.99 -9.69
N ASP A 198 -15.22 12.79 -10.41
CA ASP A 198 -16.48 12.33 -10.98
C ASP A 198 -16.26 11.24 -12.03
N TYR A 199 -15.27 11.41 -12.91
CA TYR A 199 -14.92 10.40 -13.90
C TYR A 199 -14.47 9.08 -13.25
N ILE A 200 -13.54 9.13 -12.30
CA ILE A 200 -13.04 7.93 -11.61
C ILE A 200 -14.18 7.22 -10.87
N CYS A 201 -15.01 7.97 -10.14
CA CYS A 201 -16.14 7.40 -9.41
C CYS A 201 -17.16 6.76 -10.35
N SER A 202 -17.49 7.40 -11.48
CA SER A 202 -18.44 6.85 -12.46
C SER A 202 -17.94 5.54 -13.09
N GLU A 203 -16.64 5.44 -13.39
CA GLU A 203 -16.03 4.20 -13.91
C GLU A 203 -16.07 3.07 -12.86
N LEU A 204 -15.74 3.40 -11.59
CA LEU A 204 -15.78 2.43 -10.50
C LEU A 204 -17.21 1.97 -10.18
N GLU A 205 -18.19 2.87 -10.23
CA GLU A 205 -19.60 2.53 -10.02
C GLU A 205 -20.12 1.63 -11.13
N ALA A 206 -19.80 1.93 -12.38
CA ALA A 206 -20.14 1.08 -13.51
C ALA A 206 -19.45 -0.29 -13.45
N ALA A 207 -18.21 -0.35 -12.97
CA ALA A 207 -17.54 -1.63 -12.72
C ALA A 207 -18.24 -2.42 -11.61
N ALA A 208 -18.64 -1.76 -10.51
CA ALA A 208 -19.31 -2.40 -9.39
C ALA A 208 -20.66 -3.06 -9.73
N GLU A 209 -21.29 -2.68 -10.83
CA GLU A 209 -22.54 -3.32 -11.28
C GLU A 209 -22.34 -4.78 -11.68
N SER A 210 -21.14 -5.11 -12.22
CA SER A 210 -20.84 -6.43 -12.79
C SER A 210 -19.71 -7.16 -12.09
N LEU A 211 -19.01 -6.53 -11.15
CA LEU A 211 -18.01 -7.21 -10.33
C LEU A 211 -18.68 -8.10 -9.28
N GLU A 212 -18.12 -9.29 -9.09
CA GLU A 212 -18.53 -10.20 -8.02
C GLU A 212 -18.28 -9.60 -6.63
N THR A 213 -19.05 -10.00 -5.63
CA THR A 213 -18.87 -9.57 -4.24
C THR A 213 -17.67 -10.24 -3.59
N GLU A 214 -17.36 -11.46 -3.99
CA GLU A 214 -16.23 -12.26 -3.54
C GLU A 214 -15.53 -12.86 -4.74
N GLN A 215 -14.21 -13.02 -4.66
CA GLN A 215 -13.42 -13.66 -5.70
C GLN A 215 -12.98 -15.06 -5.26
N PRO A 216 -12.91 -16.05 -6.15
CA PRO A 216 -12.29 -17.34 -5.87
C PRO A 216 -10.83 -17.15 -5.45
N LEU A 217 -10.29 -18.14 -4.72
CA LEU A 217 -8.94 -18.05 -4.14
C LEU A 217 -7.83 -17.87 -5.19
N ASP A 218 -7.96 -18.48 -6.34
CA ASP A 218 -7.03 -18.36 -7.48
C ASP A 218 -7.08 -16.98 -8.15
N LEU A 219 -8.17 -16.23 -7.95
CA LEU A 219 -8.33 -14.84 -8.38
C LEU A 219 -8.21 -13.84 -7.23
N PHE A 220 -7.68 -14.27 -6.06
CA PHE A 220 -7.44 -13.34 -4.95
C PHE A 220 -6.58 -12.15 -5.41
N GLY A 221 -7.02 -10.95 -5.06
CA GLY A 221 -6.40 -9.70 -5.53
C GLY A 221 -7.07 -9.09 -6.76
N SER A 222 -7.93 -9.83 -7.46
CA SER A 222 -8.84 -9.24 -8.44
C SER A 222 -9.85 -8.32 -7.75
N PRO A 223 -10.28 -7.23 -8.40
CA PRO A 223 -11.21 -6.31 -7.78
C PRO A 223 -12.58 -6.96 -7.54
N THR A 224 -13.19 -6.61 -6.41
CA THR A 224 -14.56 -6.98 -6.06
C THR A 224 -15.48 -5.77 -6.14
N LYS A 225 -16.77 -6.01 -6.07
CA LYS A 225 -17.79 -4.94 -5.92
C LYS A 225 -17.48 -4.05 -4.72
N GLY A 226 -17.09 -4.66 -3.59
CA GLY A 226 -16.70 -3.95 -2.39
C GLY A 226 -15.46 -3.08 -2.60
N ALA A 227 -14.46 -3.57 -3.34
CA ALA A 227 -13.25 -2.82 -3.67
C ALA A 227 -13.58 -1.55 -4.47
N ALA A 228 -14.43 -1.66 -5.48
CA ALA A 228 -14.85 -0.52 -6.29
C ALA A 228 -15.61 0.52 -5.46
N LEU A 229 -16.60 0.09 -4.67
CA LEU A 229 -17.40 0.98 -3.82
C LEU A 229 -16.55 1.63 -2.70
N ALA A 230 -15.60 0.90 -2.11
CA ALA A 230 -14.71 1.44 -1.08
C ALA A 230 -13.76 2.50 -1.65
N LEU A 231 -13.29 2.31 -2.88
CA LEU A 231 -12.44 3.30 -3.56
C LEU A 231 -13.24 4.57 -3.89
N VAL A 232 -14.51 4.44 -4.31
CA VAL A 232 -15.44 5.58 -4.46
C VAL A 232 -15.59 6.32 -3.13
N ALA A 233 -15.85 5.61 -2.03
CA ALA A 233 -16.03 6.22 -0.71
C ALA A 233 -14.76 6.98 -0.26
N ARG A 234 -13.58 6.37 -0.43
CA ARG A 234 -12.29 7.00 -0.13
C ARG A 234 -12.09 8.29 -0.92
N LEU A 235 -12.33 8.23 -2.23
CA LEU A 235 -12.10 9.37 -3.11
C LEU A 235 -13.11 10.51 -2.86
N ARG A 236 -14.40 10.19 -2.63
CA ARG A 236 -15.42 11.18 -2.28
C ARG A 236 -15.13 11.85 -0.93
N LEU A 237 -14.65 11.09 0.06
CA LEU A 237 -14.23 11.65 1.35
C LEU A 237 -13.04 12.60 1.19
N GLN A 238 -12.06 12.23 0.39
CA GLN A 238 -10.92 13.09 0.08
C GLN A 238 -11.34 14.38 -0.63
N ALA A 239 -12.25 14.29 -1.60
CA ALA A 239 -12.78 15.44 -2.33
C ALA A 239 -13.61 16.39 -1.43
N ALA A 240 -14.20 15.88 -0.34
CA ALA A 240 -14.91 16.69 0.65
C ALA A 240 -13.96 17.38 1.64
N SER A 241 -12.70 16.93 1.73
CA SER A 241 -11.73 17.44 2.71
C SER A 241 -11.38 18.92 2.49
N PRO A 242 -10.95 19.66 3.55
CA PRO A 242 -10.65 21.10 3.46
C PRO A 242 -9.59 21.46 2.41
N LEU A 243 -8.70 20.52 2.05
CA LEU A 243 -7.67 20.75 1.04
C LEU A 243 -8.26 20.86 -0.38
N PHE A 244 -9.29 20.08 -0.68
CA PHE A 244 -9.87 19.96 -2.03
C PHE A 244 -11.28 20.57 -2.15
N ASN A 245 -11.87 21.02 -1.05
CA ASN A 245 -13.23 21.56 -0.99
C ASN A 245 -13.26 23.04 -0.60
N GLY A 246 -12.54 23.89 -1.31
CA GLY A 246 -12.68 25.35 -1.24
C GLY A 246 -12.37 26.00 0.10
N GLY A 247 -11.76 25.29 1.05
CA GLY A 247 -11.37 25.81 2.35
C GLY A 247 -10.19 26.80 2.28
N ALA A 248 -9.76 27.28 3.45
CA ALA A 248 -8.60 28.18 3.56
C ALA A 248 -7.32 27.54 3.00
N ALA A 249 -7.14 26.23 3.18
CA ALA A 249 -6.03 25.45 2.65
C ALA A 249 -6.07 25.42 1.11
N ALA A 250 -7.23 25.14 0.51
CA ALA A 250 -7.40 25.14 -0.95
C ALA A 250 -7.02 26.49 -1.56
N ARG A 251 -7.50 27.59 -0.97
CA ARG A 251 -7.15 28.95 -1.42
C ARG A 251 -5.68 29.27 -1.27
N ARG A 252 -5.07 28.88 -0.15
CA ARG A 252 -3.66 29.14 0.15
C ARG A 252 -2.72 28.40 -0.79
N TYR A 253 -2.96 27.12 -1.02
CA TYR A 253 -2.02 26.24 -1.76
C TYR A 253 -2.33 26.18 -3.26
N PHE A 254 -3.60 26.32 -3.67
CA PHE A 254 -4.02 26.13 -5.05
C PHE A 254 -4.67 27.36 -5.68
N GLY A 255 -4.69 28.52 -5.01
CA GLY A 255 -5.32 29.75 -5.52
C GLY A 255 -4.71 30.26 -6.83
N ALA A 256 -3.42 29.97 -7.09
CA ALA A 256 -2.75 30.30 -8.34
C ALA A 256 -2.82 29.18 -9.40
N PHE A 257 -3.28 27.98 -9.03
CA PHE A 257 -3.30 26.82 -9.92
C PHE A 257 -4.56 26.82 -10.79
N LYS A 258 -4.41 27.42 -11.98
CA LYS A 258 -5.51 27.66 -12.93
C LYS A 258 -5.20 27.10 -14.30
N ARG A 259 -6.24 26.68 -15.01
CA ARG A 259 -6.19 26.32 -16.42
C ARG A 259 -5.91 27.57 -17.25
N LYS A 260 -4.99 27.46 -18.20
CA LYS A 260 -4.51 28.64 -18.95
C LYS A 260 -5.52 29.15 -19.97
N SER A 261 -6.32 28.26 -20.56
CA SER A 261 -7.28 28.60 -21.62
C SER A 261 -8.45 29.48 -21.14
N ASP A 262 -8.98 29.20 -19.93
CA ASP A 262 -10.22 29.78 -19.41
C ASP A 262 -10.11 30.36 -17.98
N GLY A 263 -8.97 30.18 -17.33
CA GLY A 263 -8.73 30.66 -15.98
C GLY A 263 -9.45 29.90 -14.86
N VAL A 264 -10.08 28.75 -15.18
CA VAL A 264 -10.75 27.91 -14.20
C VAL A 264 -9.73 27.32 -13.21
N HIS A 265 -10.03 27.37 -11.94
CA HIS A 265 -9.18 26.74 -10.91
C HIS A 265 -9.23 25.21 -11.03
N TYR A 266 -8.08 24.58 -11.03
CA TYR A 266 -8.01 23.11 -11.03
C TYR A 266 -8.52 22.48 -9.73
N ILE A 267 -8.41 23.19 -8.60
CA ILE A 267 -8.99 22.81 -7.31
C ILE A 267 -10.05 23.85 -6.94
N SER A 268 -11.24 23.40 -6.55
CA SER A 268 -12.34 24.29 -6.15
C SER A 268 -11.90 25.28 -5.09
N GLN A 269 -12.25 26.55 -5.27
CA GLN A 269 -12.00 27.62 -4.31
C GLN A 269 -13.24 27.94 -3.46
N THR A 270 -14.38 27.32 -3.76
CA THR A 270 -15.66 27.49 -3.07
C THR A 270 -15.97 26.22 -2.27
N TYR A 271 -16.32 26.40 -1.00
CA TYR A 271 -16.74 25.30 -0.14
C TYR A 271 -18.12 24.80 -0.56
N ASP A 272 -18.25 23.48 -0.65
CA ASP A 272 -19.50 22.78 -0.93
C ASP A 272 -19.75 21.70 0.15
N GLU A 273 -20.71 21.98 1.03
CA GLU A 273 -21.09 21.08 2.12
C GLU A 273 -21.67 19.77 1.63
N SER A 274 -22.31 19.75 0.45
CA SER A 274 -22.93 18.55 -0.12
C SER A 274 -21.92 17.42 -0.40
N LYS A 275 -20.65 17.74 -0.61
CA LYS A 275 -19.60 16.73 -0.80
C LYS A 275 -19.46 15.78 0.40
N TRP A 276 -19.72 16.24 1.62
CA TRP A 276 -19.72 15.39 2.81
C TRP A 276 -20.88 14.40 2.80
N ALA A 277 -22.06 14.84 2.38
CA ALA A 277 -23.21 13.96 2.23
C ALA A 277 -22.98 12.88 1.16
N VAL A 278 -22.35 13.26 0.02
CA VAL A 278 -21.97 12.32 -1.03
C VAL A 278 -20.96 11.30 -0.52
N ALA A 279 -19.95 11.73 0.25
CA ALA A 279 -18.96 10.84 0.85
C ALA A 279 -19.60 9.87 1.86
N ALA A 280 -20.49 10.35 2.72
CA ALA A 280 -21.23 9.53 3.67
C ALA A 280 -22.11 8.48 2.97
N ALA A 281 -22.83 8.89 1.90
CA ALA A 281 -23.64 7.98 1.10
C ALA A 281 -22.79 6.90 0.42
N ALA A 282 -21.63 7.26 -0.10
CA ALA A 282 -20.70 6.31 -0.70
C ALA A 282 -20.17 5.29 0.33
N ALA A 283 -19.78 5.74 1.52
CA ALA A 283 -19.36 4.85 2.60
C ALA A 283 -20.49 3.91 3.05
N LYS A 284 -21.72 4.44 3.13
CA LYS A 284 -22.91 3.62 3.47
C LYS A 284 -23.14 2.51 2.47
N ARG A 285 -22.90 2.70 1.18
CA ARG A 285 -23.04 1.63 0.16
C ARG A 285 -22.14 0.44 0.44
N VAL A 286 -20.93 0.66 0.98
CA VAL A 286 -20.01 -0.42 1.38
C VAL A 286 -20.57 -1.16 2.60
N ILE A 287 -21.05 -0.42 3.60
CA ILE A 287 -21.66 -0.99 4.81
C ILE A 287 -22.89 -1.83 4.45
N ASP A 288 -23.73 -1.33 3.55
CA ASP A 288 -24.98 -1.98 3.11
C ASP A 288 -24.77 -3.29 2.33
N LEU A 289 -23.53 -3.58 1.87
CA LEU A 289 -23.20 -4.91 1.33
C LEU A 289 -23.35 -6.00 2.39
N GLY A 290 -23.15 -5.68 3.68
CA GLY A 290 -23.38 -6.60 4.80
C GLY A 290 -22.39 -7.77 4.88
N ILE A 291 -21.30 -7.76 4.08
CA ILE A 291 -20.32 -8.84 4.00
C ILE A 291 -19.08 -8.57 4.88
N TYR A 292 -18.80 -7.30 5.16
CA TYR A 292 -17.65 -6.91 6.00
C TYR A 292 -18.06 -6.74 7.45
N ARG A 293 -17.17 -7.15 8.36
CA ARG A 293 -17.37 -6.97 9.80
C ARG A 293 -16.02 -6.84 10.49
N LEU A 294 -16.01 -6.25 11.69
CA LEU A 294 -14.80 -6.19 12.49
C LEU A 294 -14.35 -7.59 12.90
N HIS A 295 -13.05 -7.85 12.82
CA HIS A 295 -12.45 -9.07 13.31
C HIS A 295 -12.47 -9.09 14.83
N THR A 296 -12.93 -10.19 15.41
CA THR A 296 -12.96 -10.38 16.86
C THR A 296 -12.41 -11.74 17.22
N VAL A 297 -11.61 -11.78 18.26
CA VAL A 297 -11.06 -13.00 18.84
C VAL A 297 -11.70 -13.21 20.21
N PRO A 298 -12.24 -14.39 20.52
CA PRO A 298 -12.80 -14.69 21.83
C PRO A 298 -11.79 -14.48 22.96
N ALA A 299 -12.27 -13.95 24.09
CA ALA A 299 -11.50 -13.86 25.31
C ALA A 299 -11.05 -15.25 25.78
N ASP A 300 -9.87 -15.34 26.37
CA ASP A 300 -9.31 -16.54 26.96
C ASP A 300 -8.74 -16.23 28.37
N GLU A 301 -8.05 -17.19 28.98
CA GLU A 301 -7.45 -17.07 30.31
C GLU A 301 -6.37 -15.99 30.45
N TYR A 302 -5.82 -15.49 29.29
CA TYR A 302 -4.81 -14.45 29.24
C TYR A 302 -5.39 -13.07 28.97
N THR A 303 -6.68 -12.99 28.65
CA THR A 303 -7.35 -11.72 28.37
C THR A 303 -7.50 -10.91 29.65
N LEU A 304 -7.00 -9.67 29.64
CA LEU A 304 -7.12 -8.78 30.80
C LEU A 304 -8.58 -8.43 31.10
N PRO A 305 -8.92 -8.21 32.39
CA PRO A 305 -10.21 -7.65 32.76
C PRO A 305 -10.47 -6.31 32.07
N LEU A 306 -11.73 -6.05 31.74
CA LEU A 306 -12.13 -4.77 31.16
C LEU A 306 -11.96 -3.62 32.17
N PRO A 307 -11.54 -2.44 31.72
CA PRO A 307 -11.57 -1.23 32.54
C PRO A 307 -12.98 -0.94 33.08
N SER A 308 -13.06 -0.33 34.26
CA SER A 308 -14.32 -0.09 34.96
C SER A 308 -15.34 0.77 34.17
N ASN A 309 -14.87 1.58 33.25
CA ASN A 309 -15.68 2.44 32.39
C ASN A 309 -16.02 1.82 31.02
N VAL A 310 -15.56 0.59 30.73
CA VAL A 310 -15.86 -0.11 29.48
C VAL A 310 -17.01 -1.08 29.72
N PRO A 311 -18.12 -0.99 28.94
CA PRO A 311 -19.25 -1.89 29.08
C PRO A 311 -18.85 -3.37 28.87
N SER A 312 -19.32 -4.23 29.75
CA SER A 312 -19.11 -5.68 29.68
C SER A 312 -20.12 -6.42 28.79
N ASP A 313 -21.02 -5.67 28.16
CA ASP A 313 -21.93 -6.24 27.17
C ASP A 313 -21.16 -6.91 26.04
N PRO A 314 -21.74 -7.91 25.38
CA PRO A 314 -21.13 -8.53 24.21
C PRO A 314 -20.81 -7.49 23.13
N PHE A 315 -19.68 -7.67 22.44
CA PHE A 315 -19.33 -6.84 21.28
C PHE A 315 -20.45 -6.89 20.21
N PRO A 316 -20.86 -5.77 19.57
CA PRO A 316 -20.25 -4.43 19.60
C PRO A 316 -20.84 -3.44 20.64
N ALA A 317 -21.81 -3.85 21.47
CA ALA A 317 -22.40 -2.97 22.49
C ALA A 317 -21.40 -2.64 23.62
N GLY A 318 -20.48 -3.56 23.90
CA GLY A 318 -19.37 -3.41 24.81
C GLY A 318 -18.16 -4.21 24.30
N ALA A 319 -17.21 -4.50 25.18
CA ALA A 319 -16.04 -5.32 24.89
C ALA A 319 -16.08 -6.70 25.56
N GLY A 320 -17.24 -7.11 26.06
CA GLY A 320 -17.41 -8.40 26.73
C GLY A 320 -17.21 -9.58 25.77
N GLY A 321 -16.46 -10.57 26.24
CA GLY A 321 -16.24 -11.83 25.51
C GLY A 321 -15.20 -11.80 24.41
N ILE A 322 -14.48 -10.68 24.20
CA ILE A 322 -13.40 -10.60 23.22
C ILE A 322 -12.04 -10.27 23.86
N ASP A 323 -10.95 -10.68 23.20
CA ASP A 323 -9.59 -10.20 23.46
C ASP A 323 -9.28 -9.00 22.56
N PRO A 324 -9.23 -7.76 23.07
CA PRO A 324 -9.04 -6.57 22.25
C PRO A 324 -7.65 -6.50 21.58
N PHE A 325 -6.62 -7.04 22.24
CA PHE A 325 -5.26 -7.06 21.68
C PHE A 325 -5.21 -7.99 20.46
N ARG A 326 -5.69 -9.22 20.59
CA ARG A 326 -5.69 -10.20 19.51
C ARG A 326 -6.64 -9.81 18.37
N SER A 327 -7.81 -9.28 18.70
CA SER A 327 -8.78 -8.80 17.70
C SER A 327 -8.18 -7.74 16.78
N TYR A 328 -7.29 -6.90 17.30
CA TYR A 328 -6.58 -5.91 16.49
C TYR A 328 -5.32 -6.46 15.85
N SER A 329 -4.44 -7.14 16.61
CA SER A 329 -3.11 -7.55 16.12
C SER A 329 -3.18 -8.64 15.05
N GLU A 330 -4.10 -9.60 15.16
CA GLU A 330 -4.19 -10.74 14.25
C GLU A 330 -4.49 -10.37 12.81
N MET A 331 -5.12 -9.21 12.58
CA MET A 331 -5.33 -8.67 11.23
C MET A 331 -4.02 -8.32 10.50
N PHE A 332 -2.96 -8.03 11.23
CA PHE A 332 -1.68 -7.57 10.68
C PHE A 332 -0.56 -8.59 10.80
N THR A 333 -0.68 -9.56 11.70
CA THR A 333 0.36 -10.55 11.96
C THR A 333 0.21 -11.81 11.11
N GLY A 334 -0.90 -11.95 10.38
CA GLY A 334 -1.17 -13.10 9.51
C GLY A 334 -1.80 -14.30 10.21
N GLU A 335 -2.19 -14.19 11.49
CA GLU A 335 -3.03 -15.22 12.14
C GLU A 335 -4.42 -15.29 11.47
N THR A 336 -4.94 -14.15 11.02
CA THR A 336 -6.09 -14.09 10.11
C THR A 336 -5.56 -13.99 8.70
N THR A 337 -5.78 -15.01 7.88
CA THR A 337 -5.30 -15.00 6.49
C THR A 337 -6.04 -13.93 5.68
N ASN A 338 -5.43 -13.46 4.60
CA ASN A 338 -6.07 -12.47 3.72
C ASN A 338 -7.45 -12.94 3.22
N VAL A 339 -7.64 -14.25 3.06
CA VAL A 339 -8.90 -14.85 2.60
C VAL A 339 -9.96 -14.93 3.70
N THR A 340 -9.54 -15.05 4.95
CA THR A 340 -10.43 -15.22 6.11
C THR A 340 -10.61 -13.95 6.93
N ASN A 341 -9.89 -12.87 6.60
CA ASN A 341 -9.98 -11.60 7.31
C ASN A 341 -11.28 -10.87 6.95
N PRO A 342 -12.26 -10.78 7.87
CA PRO A 342 -13.56 -10.19 7.58
C PRO A 342 -13.53 -8.67 7.42
N GLU A 343 -12.42 -8.00 7.75
CA GLU A 343 -12.24 -6.56 7.55
C GLU A 343 -11.59 -6.23 6.21
N LEU A 344 -10.99 -7.22 5.53
CA LEU A 344 -10.29 -6.98 4.28
C LEU A 344 -11.29 -6.79 3.14
N ILE A 345 -11.36 -5.59 2.60
CA ILE A 345 -12.23 -5.27 1.47
C ILE A 345 -11.56 -5.66 0.15
N TRP A 346 -10.26 -5.38 0.03
CA TRP A 346 -9.45 -5.71 -1.12
C TRP A 346 -7.99 -5.83 -0.71
N GLY A 347 -7.33 -6.88 -1.15
CA GLY A 347 -5.96 -7.20 -0.76
C GLY A 347 -5.02 -7.35 -1.94
N THR A 348 -3.73 -7.43 -1.62
CA THR A 348 -2.67 -7.71 -2.57
C THR A 348 -1.97 -9.01 -2.21
N THR A 349 -1.52 -9.75 -3.22
CA THR A 349 -0.67 -10.93 -3.06
C THR A 349 0.80 -10.57 -2.81
N GLN A 350 1.14 -9.28 -2.74
CA GLN A 350 2.51 -8.84 -2.55
C GLN A 350 3.03 -9.12 -1.14
N ASN A 351 4.28 -9.53 -1.09
CA ASN A 351 5.00 -9.82 0.13
C ASN A 351 5.31 -8.54 0.93
N ILE A 352 5.08 -8.57 2.25
CA ILE A 352 5.40 -7.48 3.17
C ILE A 352 6.82 -7.58 3.78
N THR A 353 7.64 -8.54 3.34
CA THR A 353 8.98 -8.77 3.93
C THR A 353 9.87 -7.55 3.86
N ASP A 354 9.78 -6.75 2.78
CA ASP A 354 10.55 -5.52 2.66
C ASP A 354 10.19 -4.50 3.76
N GLN A 355 8.91 -4.51 4.20
CA GLN A 355 8.45 -3.66 5.31
C GLN A 355 9.04 -4.11 6.64
N GLN A 356 9.14 -5.43 6.85
CA GLN A 356 9.73 -5.98 8.07
C GLN A 356 11.24 -5.74 8.14
N ASP A 357 11.95 -5.76 7.01
CA ASP A 357 13.38 -5.48 6.96
C ASP A 357 13.73 -4.11 7.56
N VAL A 358 12.89 -3.11 7.34
CA VAL A 358 13.14 -1.75 7.82
C VAL A 358 12.68 -1.47 9.25
N VAL A 359 11.77 -2.28 9.79
CA VAL A 359 11.24 -2.10 11.16
C VAL A 359 11.87 -3.05 12.18
N PHE A 360 12.35 -4.23 11.76
CA PHE A 360 13.00 -5.18 12.67
C PHE A 360 14.31 -4.63 13.22
N PRO A 361 14.60 -4.88 14.51
CA PRO A 361 15.86 -4.51 15.12
C PRO A 361 17.06 -5.11 14.40
N LEU A 362 18.16 -4.37 14.38
CA LEU A 362 19.40 -4.79 13.72
C LEU A 362 19.91 -6.14 14.27
N LYS A 363 19.88 -6.33 15.60
CA LYS A 363 20.27 -7.60 16.26
C LYS A 363 19.39 -8.77 15.83
N LEU A 364 18.15 -8.52 15.40
CA LEU A 364 17.21 -9.52 14.92
C LEU A 364 17.19 -9.65 13.40
N GLY A 365 18.22 -9.13 12.72
CA GLY A 365 18.41 -9.28 11.27
C GLY A 365 17.62 -8.28 10.42
N GLY A 366 17.12 -7.19 11.00
CA GLY A 366 16.54 -6.06 10.29
C GLY A 366 17.49 -4.87 10.19
N ASN A 367 16.96 -3.73 9.79
CA ASN A 367 17.72 -2.49 9.60
C ASN A 367 17.41 -1.41 10.64
N SER A 368 16.32 -1.52 11.40
CA SER A 368 15.85 -0.48 12.36
C SER A 368 15.80 0.93 11.76
N SER A 369 15.58 1.05 10.46
CA SER A 369 15.74 2.32 9.75
C SER A 369 14.49 3.20 9.75
N ILE A 370 13.34 2.64 10.06
CA ILE A 370 12.08 3.35 10.19
C ILE A 370 11.73 3.49 11.67
N SER A 371 11.52 4.72 12.07
CA SER A 371 11.24 5.10 13.46
C SER A 371 9.89 5.79 13.57
N ILE A 372 9.23 5.60 14.70
CA ILE A 372 7.94 6.23 14.98
C ILE A 372 8.19 7.49 15.83
N PRO A 373 7.68 8.68 15.45
CA PRO A 373 7.81 9.89 16.24
C PRO A 373 7.08 9.80 17.59
N GLN A 374 7.62 10.46 18.62
CA GLN A 374 7.03 10.53 19.96
C GLN A 374 5.56 10.96 19.91
N ARG A 375 5.22 11.92 19.04
CA ARG A 375 3.85 12.40 18.88
C ARG A 375 2.84 11.29 18.59
N ILE A 376 3.23 10.29 17.78
CA ILE A 376 2.37 9.13 17.48
C ILE A 376 2.25 8.22 18.71
N VAL A 377 3.35 8.02 19.43
CA VAL A 377 3.36 7.25 20.69
C VAL A 377 2.42 7.89 21.73
N ASP A 378 2.46 9.22 21.86
CA ASP A 378 1.63 9.97 22.80
C ASP A 378 0.14 10.02 22.40
N ALA A 379 -0.16 9.85 21.11
CA ALA A 379 -1.54 9.79 20.62
C ALA A 379 -2.30 8.52 21.04
N TYR A 380 -1.59 7.42 21.36
CA TYR A 380 -2.21 6.24 21.95
C TYR A 380 -2.68 6.53 23.36
N ARG A 381 -3.80 5.93 23.71
CA ARG A 381 -4.50 6.18 24.99
C ARG A 381 -4.08 5.23 26.09
N MET A 382 -4.56 5.48 27.30
CA MET A 382 -4.52 4.55 28.42
C MET A 382 -5.52 3.40 28.18
N ALA A 383 -5.42 2.33 28.96
CA ALA A 383 -6.27 1.15 28.81
C ALA A 383 -7.77 1.45 28.90
N ASP A 384 -8.16 2.46 29.65
CA ASP A 384 -9.53 2.95 29.80
C ASP A 384 -9.97 3.99 28.75
N GLY A 385 -9.15 4.24 27.71
CA GLY A 385 -9.43 5.15 26.62
C GLY A 385 -9.18 6.63 26.93
N ARG A 386 -8.65 6.99 28.08
CA ARG A 386 -8.29 8.36 28.42
C ARG A 386 -6.94 8.77 27.82
N ASP A 387 -6.75 10.07 27.60
CA ASP A 387 -5.46 10.58 27.15
C ASP A 387 -4.40 10.47 28.26
N ILE A 388 -3.13 10.35 27.89
CA ILE A 388 -2.02 10.29 28.85
C ILE A 388 -1.97 11.48 29.81
N ASN A 389 -2.37 12.66 29.35
CA ASN A 389 -2.44 13.88 30.16
C ASN A 389 -3.66 13.94 31.11
N ASN A 390 -4.58 13.00 30.97
CA ASN A 390 -5.80 12.90 31.78
C ASN A 390 -6.06 11.45 32.23
N ALA A 391 -4.98 10.75 32.53
CA ALA A 391 -4.99 9.35 32.99
C ALA A 391 -5.78 9.20 34.28
N SER A 392 -6.48 8.07 34.44
CA SER A 392 -7.24 7.76 35.65
C SER A 392 -6.34 7.24 36.77
N ALA A 393 -6.91 7.16 37.99
CA ALA A 393 -6.25 6.48 39.10
C ALA A 393 -6.18 4.96 38.92
N GLU A 394 -7.07 4.37 38.12
CA GLU A 394 -7.07 2.94 37.78
C GLU A 394 -5.94 2.59 36.81
N TYR A 395 -5.69 3.48 35.84
CA TYR A 395 -4.63 3.34 34.82
C TYR A 395 -3.76 4.60 34.81
N PRO A 396 -2.88 4.80 35.82
CA PRO A 396 -2.06 5.99 35.91
C PRO A 396 -0.99 6.00 34.82
N TYR A 397 -0.72 7.18 34.29
CA TYR A 397 0.43 7.44 33.43
C TYR A 397 1.58 7.97 34.30
N GLU A 398 2.73 7.28 34.26
CA GLU A 398 3.93 7.68 34.98
C GLU A 398 5.06 7.93 34.01
N ASP A 399 5.37 9.20 33.75
CA ASP A 399 6.51 9.62 32.96
C ASP A 399 7.51 10.38 33.83
N ARG A 400 8.61 9.71 34.19
CA ARG A 400 9.73 10.29 34.92
C ARG A 400 11.02 9.97 34.17
N PRO A 401 11.32 10.66 33.06
CA PRO A 401 12.27 10.21 32.02
C PRO A 401 13.72 10.05 32.50
N TYR A 402 14.08 10.60 33.65
CA TYR A 402 15.43 10.46 34.22
C TYR A 402 15.46 9.58 35.47
N ASP A 403 14.34 8.99 35.87
CA ASP A 403 14.23 8.14 37.04
C ASP A 403 14.28 6.66 36.61
N GLN A 404 15.46 6.05 36.77
CA GLN A 404 15.66 4.64 36.45
C GLN A 404 14.87 3.68 37.35
N THR A 405 14.25 4.17 38.41
CA THR A 405 13.35 3.38 39.26
C THR A 405 11.91 3.40 38.79
N CYS A 406 11.59 4.27 37.81
CA CYS A 406 10.27 4.36 37.19
C CYS A 406 10.05 3.22 36.17
N VAL A 407 10.14 1.98 36.64
CA VAL A 407 10.02 0.77 35.82
C VAL A 407 8.99 -0.21 36.43
N THR A 408 8.48 -1.10 35.60
CA THR A 408 7.58 -2.18 36.05
C THR A 408 8.33 -3.18 36.92
N ALA A 409 7.70 -3.63 38.02
CA ALA A 409 8.35 -4.50 38.99
C ALA A 409 8.53 -5.95 38.50
N ALA A 410 7.63 -6.43 37.65
CA ALA A 410 7.60 -7.80 37.15
C ALA A 410 6.97 -7.86 35.77
N ASP A 411 7.12 -9.01 35.10
CA ASP A 411 6.46 -9.30 33.84
C ASP A 411 4.94 -9.20 33.99
N LYS A 412 4.28 -8.60 32.99
CA LYS A 412 2.81 -8.54 32.88
C LYS A 412 2.37 -9.25 31.62
N GLN A 413 1.60 -10.32 31.75
CA GLN A 413 0.93 -10.93 30.60
C GLN A 413 -0.26 -10.06 30.24
N LEU A 414 -0.24 -9.46 29.03
CA LEU A 414 -1.28 -8.55 28.56
C LEU A 414 -2.26 -9.23 27.58
N SER A 415 -1.84 -10.30 26.94
CA SER A 415 -2.61 -11.19 26.09
C SER A 415 -1.82 -12.48 25.87
N LYS A 416 -2.42 -13.52 25.35
CA LYS A 416 -1.76 -14.82 25.05
C LYS A 416 -0.43 -14.65 24.29
N ASN A 417 -0.38 -13.68 23.40
CA ASN A 417 0.75 -13.46 22.49
C ASN A 417 1.62 -12.26 22.88
N TYR A 418 1.36 -11.62 24.02
CA TYR A 418 2.11 -10.43 24.41
C TYR A 418 2.36 -10.34 25.91
N THR A 419 3.63 -10.25 26.27
CA THR A 419 4.11 -10.02 27.63
C THR A 419 4.89 -8.70 27.67
N LEU A 420 4.53 -7.82 28.59
CA LEU A 420 5.30 -6.63 28.93
C LEU A 420 6.35 -7.03 29.97
N PRO A 421 7.67 -6.99 29.67
CA PRO A 421 8.70 -7.43 30.59
C PRO A 421 8.80 -6.55 31.84
N GLY A 422 9.17 -7.15 32.97
CA GLY A 422 9.61 -6.42 34.14
C GLY A 422 10.86 -5.58 33.84
N GLY A 423 10.99 -4.43 34.50
CA GLY A 423 12.03 -3.45 34.17
C GLY A 423 11.68 -2.53 32.99
N THR A 424 10.52 -2.71 32.35
CA THR A 424 10.04 -1.79 31.32
C THR A 424 9.67 -0.44 31.93
N TYR A 425 10.00 0.64 31.23
CA TYR A 425 9.69 2.01 31.64
C TYR A 425 8.16 2.21 31.78
N LYS A 426 7.72 2.80 32.91
CA LYS A 426 6.31 2.87 33.28
C LYS A 426 5.44 3.73 32.34
N ALA A 427 6.04 4.62 31.55
CA ALA A 427 5.34 5.35 30.50
C ALA A 427 4.69 4.42 29.45
N TYR A 428 5.16 3.18 29.36
CA TYR A 428 4.62 2.15 28.46
C TYR A 428 3.65 1.19 29.15
N ASP A 429 3.45 1.32 30.45
CA ASP A 429 2.47 0.54 31.21
C ASP A 429 1.06 1.14 31.11
N ASN A 430 0.04 0.32 31.36
CA ASN A 430 -1.36 0.73 31.36
C ASN A 430 -1.87 1.37 30.04
N ARG A 431 -1.23 1.10 28.92
CA ARG A 431 -1.64 1.62 27.61
C ARG A 431 -2.73 0.75 26.97
N GLU A 432 -3.47 1.31 26.03
CA GLU A 432 -4.48 0.58 25.28
C GLU A 432 -3.89 -0.59 24.45
N PRO A 433 -4.66 -1.65 24.17
CA PRO A 433 -4.18 -2.83 23.43
C PRO A 433 -3.54 -2.51 22.08
N ARG A 434 -4.05 -1.49 21.34
CA ARG A 434 -3.50 -1.06 20.06
C ARG A 434 -2.08 -0.50 20.16
N PHE A 435 -1.72 0.11 21.29
CA PHE A 435 -0.35 0.57 21.54
C PHE A 435 0.63 -0.59 21.49
N TYR A 436 0.36 -1.65 22.26
CA TYR A 436 1.22 -2.82 22.32
C TYR A 436 1.29 -3.61 21.00
N ALA A 437 0.19 -3.59 20.24
CA ALA A 437 0.14 -4.24 18.93
C ALA A 437 0.85 -3.46 17.82
N SER A 438 1.09 -2.16 18.02
CA SER A 438 1.59 -1.28 16.95
C SER A 438 2.98 -0.71 17.20
N ILE A 439 3.38 -0.51 18.46
CA ILE A 439 4.60 0.22 18.84
C ILE A 439 5.58 -0.72 19.53
N GLY A 440 6.77 -0.84 18.95
CA GLY A 440 7.95 -1.40 19.60
C GLY A 440 8.76 -0.27 20.24
N PHE A 441 9.12 -0.44 21.52
CA PHE A 441 9.85 0.53 22.34
C PHE A 441 11.00 -0.16 23.08
N SER A 442 11.89 0.59 23.73
CA SER A 442 12.92 0.01 24.58
C SER A 442 12.30 -0.77 25.74
N GLY A 443 12.58 -2.07 25.82
CA GLY A 443 11.97 -3.00 26.74
C GLY A 443 10.94 -3.95 26.09
N THR A 444 10.61 -3.81 24.81
CA THR A 444 9.70 -4.73 24.10
C THR A 444 10.36 -6.10 23.92
N LEU A 445 9.61 -7.16 24.27
CA LEU A 445 9.99 -8.54 24.01
C LEU A 445 9.69 -8.94 22.57
N TRP A 446 10.74 -9.30 21.84
CA TRP A 446 10.63 -9.88 20.50
C TRP A 446 10.78 -11.39 20.61
N GLN A 447 9.69 -12.09 20.43
CA GLN A 447 9.64 -13.53 20.75
C GLN A 447 10.41 -14.38 19.75
N MET A 448 10.23 -14.19 18.45
CA MET A 448 10.96 -14.89 17.37
C MET A 448 11.01 -16.41 17.59
N GLN A 449 9.88 -17.04 17.97
CA GLN A 449 9.84 -18.41 18.48
C GLN A 449 10.24 -19.48 17.45
N SER A 450 10.05 -19.21 16.16
CA SER A 450 10.41 -20.17 15.10
C SER A 450 11.86 -20.02 14.62
N THR A 451 12.62 -19.05 15.14
CA THR A 451 14.05 -18.94 14.79
C THR A 451 14.87 -20.08 15.37
N THR A 452 15.86 -20.54 14.61
CA THR A 452 16.86 -21.51 15.09
C THR A 452 17.96 -20.87 15.92
N SER A 453 18.08 -19.54 15.87
CA SER A 453 19.09 -18.78 16.61
C SER A 453 18.60 -18.44 18.02
N GLU A 454 19.22 -18.98 19.03
CA GLU A 454 18.93 -18.62 20.42
C GLU A 454 19.30 -17.17 20.75
N GLU A 455 20.23 -16.59 20.00
CA GLU A 455 20.59 -15.18 20.15
C GLU A 455 19.48 -14.22 19.68
N MET A 456 18.54 -14.70 18.85
CA MET A 456 17.42 -13.92 18.35
C MET A 456 16.11 -14.24 19.06
N ARG A 457 16.00 -15.43 19.71
CA ARG A 457 14.77 -15.88 20.35
C ARG A 457 14.55 -15.19 21.69
N ASN A 458 13.33 -14.70 21.93
CA ASN A 458 12.89 -14.08 23.20
C ASN A 458 13.86 -12.96 23.67
N LYS A 459 14.14 -12.00 22.79
CA LYS A 459 15.03 -10.88 23.13
C LYS A 459 14.24 -9.64 23.52
N ILE A 460 14.64 -9.05 24.63
CA ILE A 460 14.26 -7.69 24.98
C ILE A 460 15.11 -6.75 24.12
N VAL A 461 14.46 -5.85 23.42
CA VAL A 461 15.08 -4.92 22.48
C VAL A 461 15.20 -3.53 23.12
N GLU A 462 16.38 -2.92 22.96
CA GLU A 462 16.72 -1.61 23.51
C GLU A 462 17.35 -0.74 22.44
N TYR A 463 16.89 0.52 22.32
CA TYR A 463 17.25 1.42 21.23
C TYR A 463 18.23 2.53 21.61
N TYR A 464 18.74 2.57 22.84
CA TYR A 464 19.75 3.55 23.22
C TYR A 464 21.12 3.27 22.57
N ASN A 465 21.99 4.26 22.52
CA ASN A 465 23.30 4.16 21.89
C ASN A 465 24.14 3.03 22.50
N GLY A 466 24.63 2.12 21.68
CA GLY A 466 25.40 0.94 22.09
C GLY A 466 24.54 -0.25 22.54
N ALA A 467 23.23 -0.12 22.67
CA ALA A 467 22.32 -1.22 22.95
C ALA A 467 22.12 -2.13 21.72
N ASN A 468 21.40 -3.24 21.93
CA ASN A 468 21.26 -4.30 20.93
C ASN A 468 20.48 -3.91 19.65
N ALA A 469 19.78 -2.76 19.65
CA ALA A 469 19.11 -2.20 18.48
C ALA A 469 19.40 -0.70 18.28
N GLY A 470 20.27 -0.14 19.09
CA GLY A 470 20.62 1.28 19.05
C GLY A 470 21.70 1.63 18.02
N LYS A 471 22.02 2.92 17.93
CA LYS A 471 23.15 3.42 17.15
C LYS A 471 24.46 2.79 17.65
N ASN A 472 25.41 2.57 16.76
CA ASN A 472 26.71 1.93 17.03
C ASN A 472 26.65 0.44 17.45
N GLN A 473 25.50 -0.19 17.34
CA GLN A 473 25.40 -1.62 17.51
C GLN A 473 26.23 -2.33 16.42
N ALA A 474 27.16 -3.19 16.83
CA ALA A 474 28.07 -3.90 15.92
C ALA A 474 28.83 -3.02 14.91
N GLY A 475 29.09 -1.75 15.23
CA GLY A 475 29.82 -0.81 14.37
C GLY A 475 28.98 -0.16 13.27
N VAL A 476 27.69 -0.41 13.22
CA VAL A 476 26.77 0.22 12.25
C VAL A 476 26.41 1.62 12.72
N THR A 477 26.74 2.62 11.92
CA THR A 477 26.60 4.04 12.29
C THR A 477 25.63 4.82 11.40
N ASN A 478 25.22 4.24 10.29
CA ASN A 478 24.40 4.90 9.25
C ASN A 478 22.96 4.38 9.16
N ILE A 479 22.66 3.25 9.81
CA ILE A 479 21.31 2.66 9.84
C ILE A 479 20.99 2.34 11.30
N TYR A 480 20.01 3.03 11.87
CA TYR A 480 19.62 2.86 13.27
C TYR A 480 18.26 3.53 13.53
N ASN A 481 17.60 3.14 14.61
CA ASN A 481 16.39 3.79 15.08
C ASN A 481 16.69 5.19 15.62
N LEU A 482 15.94 6.21 15.14
CA LEU A 482 16.17 7.62 15.50
C LEU A 482 15.44 8.04 16.77
N THR A 483 14.31 7.42 17.11
CA THR A 483 13.39 7.93 18.14
C THR A 483 13.28 7.02 19.36
N GLY A 484 13.78 5.79 19.28
CA GLY A 484 13.58 4.77 20.30
C GLY A 484 12.28 3.96 20.11
N TYR A 485 11.53 4.23 19.03
CA TYR A 485 10.29 3.55 18.71
C TYR A 485 10.30 3.01 17.29
N THR A 486 9.72 1.83 17.10
CA THR A 486 9.54 1.21 15.78
C THR A 486 8.10 0.75 15.58
N CYS A 487 7.74 0.45 14.34
CA CYS A 487 6.45 -0.18 14.04
C CYS A 487 6.50 -1.67 14.40
N TYR A 488 5.65 -2.09 15.34
CA TYR A 488 5.53 -3.48 15.79
C TYR A 488 4.35 -4.22 15.13
N LYS A 489 3.53 -3.52 14.37
CA LYS A 489 2.24 -3.94 13.82
C LYS A 489 2.30 -5.22 12.98
N TYR A 490 3.42 -5.48 12.31
CA TYR A 490 3.61 -6.62 11.41
C TYR A 490 4.53 -7.70 12.01
N VAL A 491 4.69 -7.71 13.32
CA VAL A 491 5.56 -8.65 14.03
C VAL A 491 4.73 -9.78 14.63
N HIS A 492 5.00 -11.00 14.18
CA HIS A 492 4.34 -12.19 14.70
C HIS A 492 5.22 -12.88 15.77
N PRO A 493 4.65 -13.39 16.88
CA PRO A 493 5.43 -14.11 17.90
C PRO A 493 6.27 -15.28 17.36
N ARG A 494 5.78 -15.95 16.31
CA ARG A 494 6.47 -17.07 15.64
C ARG A 494 7.35 -16.67 14.47
N ASP A 495 7.63 -15.38 14.29
CA ASP A 495 8.56 -14.98 13.26
C ASP A 495 9.91 -15.67 13.39
N ALA A 496 10.54 -15.94 12.25
CA ALA A 496 11.88 -16.52 12.18
C ALA A 496 12.72 -15.72 11.16
N ARG A 497 13.90 -15.30 11.61
CA ARG A 497 14.90 -14.73 10.71
C ARG A 497 16.19 -15.49 10.89
N THR A 498 16.54 -16.32 9.90
CA THR A 498 17.81 -17.07 9.86
C THR A 498 18.66 -16.52 8.74
N GLY A 499 19.74 -15.77 9.09
CA GLY A 499 20.58 -15.10 8.10
C GLY A 499 19.88 -13.92 7.40
N SER A 500 20.53 -13.29 6.44
CA SER A 500 20.06 -12.11 5.70
C SER A 500 18.81 -12.34 4.82
N ASN A 501 18.36 -13.58 4.66
CA ASN A 501 17.28 -13.95 3.74
C ASN A 501 16.14 -14.74 4.37
N ALA A 502 16.15 -15.00 5.66
CA ALA A 502 15.09 -15.80 6.26
C ALA A 502 13.94 -14.90 6.71
N ARG A 503 12.74 -15.33 6.44
CA ARG A 503 11.55 -14.52 6.45
C ARG A 503 10.39 -15.24 7.12
N THR A 504 9.45 -14.52 7.52
CA THR A 504 8.44 -14.58 8.52
C THR A 504 7.27 -15.51 8.27
N CYS A 505 6.58 -15.84 9.35
CA CYS A 505 5.37 -16.65 9.38
C CYS A 505 4.22 -16.09 8.53
N LEU A 506 4.17 -14.77 8.30
CA LEU A 506 3.16 -14.11 7.47
C LEU A 506 3.05 -14.63 6.02
N LEU A 507 4.13 -15.21 5.50
CA LEU A 507 4.16 -15.76 4.14
C LEU A 507 3.54 -17.14 4.02
N TYR A 508 3.50 -17.90 5.11
CA TYR A 508 3.00 -19.27 5.11
C TYR A 508 1.51 -19.38 5.46
N THR A 509 0.92 -18.29 5.95
CA THR A 509 -0.52 -18.24 6.26
C THR A 509 -1.37 -17.78 5.08
N SER A 510 -0.74 -17.27 4.02
CA SER A 510 -1.44 -17.11 2.75
C SER A 510 -1.44 -18.47 2.05
N PRO A 511 -2.60 -19.11 1.83
CA PRO A 511 -2.63 -20.37 1.10
C PRO A 511 -2.02 -20.13 -0.27
N SER A 512 -0.95 -20.89 -0.56
CA SER A 512 -0.41 -20.95 -1.91
C SER A 512 -1.50 -21.49 -2.83
N PRO A 513 -1.67 -20.97 -4.04
CA PRO A 513 -2.56 -21.57 -5.03
C PRO A 513 -2.18 -23.02 -5.39
N ARG A 514 -1.07 -23.52 -4.84
CA ARG A 514 -0.57 -24.87 -5.02
C ARG A 514 -0.85 -25.80 -3.83
N ASP A 515 -1.29 -25.25 -2.71
CA ASP A 515 -1.64 -26.00 -1.49
C ASP A 515 -3.18 -26.16 -1.38
#